data_a1e652f27a466e8ebbe1b61143e2cf8f
#
_entry.id   a1e652f27a466e8ebbe1b61143e2cf8f
#
_cell.length_a   1.000
_cell.length_b   1.000
_cell.length_c   1.000
_cell.angle_alpha   90.00
_cell.angle_beta   90.00
_cell.angle_gamma   90.00
#
_symmetry.space_group_name_H-M   'P 1'
#
loop_
_entity.id
_entity.type
_entity.pdbx_description
1 polymer ?
#
loop_
_entity_poly.entity_id
_entity_poly.type
_entity_poly.pdbx_seq_one_letter_code
_entity_poly.pdbx_strand_id
1 'polypeptide(L)'
;EPYRRQRQMCIRDRIYPDMNNIFNAMKHASYSDIKAVILGQDPYHEPGQAHGLCFSVQKGCPIPPSLQNIYKELNADLGIPPAPHGELYKWADNGVLLLNTVLTVRRGQANSHKGKGWEIFTDDVIKKLNEREKPMVFLLWGANARSKKQFITNPNHLVLEAAHPSPLSAYNGFFGCRHFSKCNAFLEAHGIEPVDWRIE
;
A
#
# COMPACT_ATOMS: atom_id res chain seq x y z
N GLU A 1 -18.60 -9.02 33.64
CA GLU A 1 -17.29 -9.15 32.97
C GLU A 1 -17.25 -10.18 31.83
N PRO A 2 -17.88 -11.38 31.90
CA PRO A 2 -17.85 -12.33 30.76
C PRO A 2 -18.50 -11.75 29.49
N TYR A 3 -19.57 -10.99 29.61
CA TYR A 3 -20.26 -10.36 28.46
C TYR A 3 -19.41 -9.29 27.74
N ARG A 4 -18.52 -8.60 28.45
CA ARG A 4 -17.60 -7.61 27.85
C ARG A 4 -16.50 -8.28 27.03
N ARG A 5 -15.94 -9.40 27.53
CA ARG A 5 -14.97 -10.25 26.80
C ARG A 5 -15.60 -10.90 25.57
N GLN A 6 -16.84 -11.41 25.69
CA GLN A 6 -17.57 -11.98 24.55
C GLN A 6 -17.91 -10.94 23.47
N ARG A 7 -18.32 -9.72 23.84
CA ARG A 7 -18.50 -8.61 22.88
C ARG A 7 -17.19 -8.20 22.20
N GLN A 8 -16.08 -8.16 22.92
CA GLN A 8 -14.77 -7.84 22.33
C GLN A 8 -14.29 -8.96 21.38
N MET A 9 -14.51 -10.23 21.69
CA MET A 9 -14.26 -11.35 20.78
C MET A 9 -15.12 -11.23 19.51
N CYS A 10 -16.43 -11.03 19.63
CA CYS A 10 -17.34 -10.90 18.48
C CYS A 10 -17.03 -9.70 17.58
N ILE A 11 -16.44 -8.63 18.11
CA ILE A 11 -16.03 -7.45 17.31
C ILE A 11 -14.68 -7.71 16.62
N ARG A 12 -13.72 -8.34 17.31
CA ARG A 12 -12.41 -8.68 16.74
C ARG A 12 -12.49 -9.57 15.51
N ASP A 13 -13.44 -10.53 15.50
CA ASP A 13 -13.63 -11.46 14.37
C ASP A 13 -14.36 -10.83 13.17
N ARG A 14 -14.76 -9.55 13.26
CA ARG A 14 -15.57 -8.86 12.24
C ARG A 14 -14.90 -7.63 11.64
N ILE A 15 -13.74 -7.24 12.14
CA ILE A 15 -12.99 -6.07 11.65
C ILE A 15 -11.57 -6.52 11.30
N TYR A 16 -11.11 -6.14 10.12
CA TYR A 16 -9.76 -6.44 9.61
C TYR A 16 -8.97 -5.17 9.33
N PRO A 17 -7.64 -5.25 9.43
CA PRO A 17 -6.83 -6.32 9.99
C PRO A 17 -7.02 -6.46 11.51
N ASP A 18 -6.34 -7.47 12.13
CA ASP A 18 -6.21 -7.53 13.59
C ASP A 18 -5.69 -6.21 14.13
N MET A 19 -6.16 -5.80 15.31
CA MET A 19 -5.85 -4.47 15.84
C MET A 19 -4.35 -4.23 16.06
N ASN A 20 -3.57 -5.27 16.29
CA ASN A 20 -2.11 -5.16 16.43
C ASN A 20 -1.43 -4.88 15.08
N ASN A 21 -2.10 -5.15 13.97
CA ASN A 21 -1.59 -5.04 12.61
C ASN A 21 -2.06 -3.76 11.89
N ILE A 22 -2.99 -2.99 12.43
CA ILE A 22 -3.57 -1.80 11.77
C ILE A 22 -2.48 -0.84 11.26
N PHE A 23 -1.42 -0.65 12.04
CA PHE A 23 -0.34 0.29 11.76
C PHE A 23 0.95 -0.37 11.23
N ASN A 24 0.88 -1.60 10.72
CA ASN A 24 2.09 -2.31 10.28
C ASN A 24 2.83 -1.58 9.15
N ALA A 25 2.13 -0.92 8.23
CA ALA A 25 2.78 -0.12 7.19
C ALA A 25 3.76 0.91 7.78
N MET A 26 3.38 1.57 8.88
CA MET A 26 4.21 2.58 9.54
C MET A 26 5.25 1.99 10.52
N LYS A 27 5.01 0.76 11.01
CA LYS A 27 6.00 0.06 11.87
C LYS A 27 7.19 -0.46 11.08
N HIS A 28 6.96 -0.92 9.84
CA HIS A 28 7.99 -1.50 8.98
C HIS A 28 8.73 -0.44 8.14
N ALA A 29 8.07 0.65 7.77
CA ALA A 29 8.69 1.75 7.04
C ALA A 29 8.92 2.95 7.96
N SER A 30 10.14 3.08 8.49
CA SER A 30 10.52 4.23 9.31
C SER A 30 10.41 5.53 8.52
N TYR A 31 9.89 6.60 9.13
CA TYR A 31 9.69 7.90 8.48
C TYR A 31 10.95 8.42 7.78
N SER A 32 12.13 8.26 8.38
CA SER A 32 13.42 8.68 7.79
C SER A 32 13.82 7.88 6.57
N ASP A 33 13.38 6.62 6.47
CA ASP A 33 13.89 5.64 5.51
C ASP A 33 12.95 5.42 4.33
N ILE A 34 11.73 6.02 4.38
CA ILE A 34 10.78 5.92 3.27
C ILE A 34 11.40 6.52 1.99
N LYS A 35 11.44 5.71 0.96
CA LYS A 35 11.90 6.02 -0.41
C LYS A 35 10.72 6.12 -1.37
N ALA A 36 9.72 5.25 -1.18
CA ALA A 36 8.54 5.19 -2.03
C ALA A 36 7.26 5.03 -1.19
N VAL A 37 6.16 5.55 -1.70
CA VAL A 37 4.83 5.44 -1.08
C VAL A 37 3.86 4.84 -2.09
N ILE A 38 3.20 3.76 -1.73
CA ILE A 38 2.09 3.17 -2.51
C ILE A 38 0.82 3.35 -1.70
N LEU A 39 -0.20 3.97 -2.30
CA LEU A 39 -1.48 4.19 -1.64
C LEU A 39 -2.51 3.16 -2.11
N GLY A 40 -3.05 2.41 -1.16
CA GLY A 40 -4.24 1.58 -1.35
C GLY A 40 -5.51 2.27 -0.89
N GLN A 41 -6.64 1.61 -1.02
CA GLN A 41 -7.94 2.14 -0.63
C GLN A 41 -8.31 1.69 0.78
N ASP A 42 -8.69 0.44 0.96
CA ASP A 42 -9.03 -0.20 2.23
C ASP A 42 -8.45 -1.62 2.30
N PRO A 43 -8.39 -2.24 3.48
CA PRO A 43 -7.86 -3.59 3.63
C PRO A 43 -8.73 -4.63 2.92
N TYR A 44 -8.14 -5.78 2.59
CA TYR A 44 -8.91 -6.96 2.20
C TYR A 44 -9.87 -7.36 3.32
N HIS A 45 -11.09 -7.74 2.95
CA HIS A 45 -12.19 -7.95 3.91
C HIS A 45 -12.50 -9.41 4.22
N GLU A 46 -11.71 -10.36 3.66
CA GLU A 46 -11.85 -11.77 3.98
C GLU A 46 -10.92 -12.19 5.13
N PRO A 47 -11.29 -13.23 5.90
CA PRO A 47 -10.48 -13.73 7.01
C PRO A 47 -9.05 -14.07 6.60
N GLY A 48 -8.09 -13.68 7.43
CA GLY A 48 -6.68 -14.06 7.27
C GLY A 48 -5.91 -13.31 6.18
N GLN A 49 -6.55 -12.43 5.39
CA GLN A 49 -5.88 -11.72 4.30
C GLN A 49 -5.10 -10.50 4.79
N ALA A 50 -5.82 -9.50 5.33
CA ALA A 50 -5.24 -8.22 5.69
C ALA A 50 -4.31 -8.29 6.90
N HIS A 51 -3.16 -7.61 6.81
CA HIS A 51 -2.20 -7.50 7.89
C HIS A 51 -1.57 -6.09 8.00
N GLY A 52 -2.25 -5.07 7.50
CA GLY A 52 -1.89 -3.67 7.70
C GLY A 52 -1.00 -3.05 6.62
N LEU A 53 -0.72 -3.76 5.52
CA LEU A 53 -0.04 -3.25 4.34
C LEU A 53 -1.00 -3.29 3.14
N CYS A 54 -1.07 -2.21 2.37
CA CYS A 54 -1.92 -2.20 1.17
C CYS A 54 -1.43 -3.20 0.11
N PHE A 55 -2.36 -3.79 -0.63
CA PHE A 55 -2.15 -4.83 -1.63
C PHE A 55 -1.57 -6.16 -1.11
N SER A 56 -1.06 -6.20 0.10
CA SER A 56 -0.41 -7.36 0.70
C SER A 56 -1.40 -8.29 1.41
N VAL A 57 -1.15 -9.59 1.33
CA VAL A 57 -1.86 -10.63 2.11
C VAL A 57 -0.89 -11.48 2.89
N GLN A 58 -1.35 -12.09 3.96
CA GLN A 58 -0.53 -13.00 4.77
C GLN A 58 -0.07 -14.22 3.95
N LYS A 59 1.11 -14.76 4.28
CA LYS A 59 1.59 -16.02 3.69
C LYS A 59 0.55 -17.13 3.89
N GLY A 60 0.37 -17.94 2.85
CA GLY A 60 -0.64 -19.00 2.84
C GLY A 60 -2.00 -18.56 2.28
N CYS A 61 -2.25 -17.27 2.12
CA CYS A 61 -3.43 -16.79 1.41
C CYS A 61 -3.23 -16.81 -0.11
N PRO A 62 -4.27 -17.11 -0.89
CA PRO A 62 -4.23 -16.91 -2.35
C PRO A 62 -3.86 -15.48 -2.71
N ILE A 63 -3.00 -15.31 -3.71
CA ILE A 63 -2.57 -13.98 -4.17
C ILE A 63 -3.76 -13.27 -4.83
N PRO A 64 -4.20 -12.10 -4.32
CA PRO A 64 -5.33 -11.38 -4.88
C PRO A 64 -5.10 -10.93 -6.33
N PRO A 65 -6.15 -10.79 -7.15
CA PRO A 65 -6.01 -10.45 -8.57
C PRO A 65 -5.26 -9.14 -8.83
N SER A 66 -5.45 -8.11 -8.00
CA SER A 66 -4.70 -6.85 -8.12
C SER A 66 -3.21 -7.05 -7.89
N LEU A 67 -2.83 -7.85 -6.90
CA LEU A 67 -1.43 -8.17 -6.61
C LEU A 67 -0.81 -9.04 -7.71
N GLN A 68 -1.56 -9.98 -8.28
CA GLN A 68 -1.10 -10.73 -9.46
C GLN A 68 -0.75 -9.80 -10.63
N ASN A 69 -1.56 -8.76 -10.85
CA ASN A 69 -1.30 -7.77 -11.89
C ASN A 69 -0.09 -6.89 -11.56
N ILE A 70 0.10 -6.54 -10.28
CA ILE A 70 1.32 -5.86 -9.81
C ILE A 70 2.55 -6.72 -10.11
N TYR A 71 2.51 -8.02 -9.85
CA TYR A 71 3.62 -8.94 -10.16
C TYR A 71 3.89 -9.07 -11.66
N LYS A 72 2.82 -9.09 -12.49
CA LYS A 72 2.97 -9.08 -13.96
C LYS A 72 3.68 -7.83 -14.46
N GLU A 73 3.28 -6.66 -13.96
CA GLU A 73 3.93 -5.40 -14.31
C GLU A 73 5.37 -5.34 -13.80
N LEU A 74 5.63 -5.80 -12.58
CA LEU A 74 6.96 -5.88 -12.00
C LEU A 74 7.91 -6.77 -12.85
N ASN A 75 7.40 -7.92 -13.30
CA ASN A 75 8.16 -8.80 -14.18
C ASN A 75 8.41 -8.17 -15.55
N ALA A 76 7.41 -7.51 -16.13
CA ALA A 76 7.55 -6.84 -17.44
C ALA A 76 8.51 -5.63 -17.37
N ASP A 77 8.55 -4.91 -16.25
CA ASP A 77 9.36 -3.71 -16.07
C ASP A 77 10.82 -4.02 -15.67
N LEU A 78 11.01 -4.92 -14.70
CA LEU A 78 12.32 -5.20 -14.08
C LEU A 78 12.81 -6.64 -14.26
N GLY A 79 12.03 -7.52 -14.90
CA GLY A 79 12.38 -8.95 -15.04
C GLY A 79 12.30 -9.74 -13.74
N ILE A 80 11.71 -9.19 -12.68
CA ILE A 80 11.57 -9.87 -11.39
C ILE A 80 10.44 -10.89 -11.47
N PRO A 81 10.71 -12.19 -11.24
CA PRO A 81 9.68 -13.22 -11.32
C PRO A 81 8.62 -13.03 -10.23
N PRO A 82 7.35 -13.43 -10.49
CA PRO A 82 6.32 -13.42 -9.48
C PRO A 82 6.70 -14.29 -8.27
N ALA A 83 6.51 -13.77 -7.07
CA ALA A 83 6.69 -14.54 -5.85
C ALA A 83 5.56 -15.57 -5.65
N PRO A 84 5.81 -16.69 -4.96
CA PRO A 84 4.80 -17.71 -4.69
C PRO A 84 3.80 -17.32 -3.59
N HIS A 85 3.99 -16.18 -2.95
CA HIS A 85 3.12 -15.64 -1.89
C HIS A 85 2.81 -14.16 -2.12
N GLY A 86 1.81 -13.63 -1.39
CA GLY A 86 1.37 -12.24 -1.48
C GLY A 86 1.83 -11.33 -0.35
N GLU A 87 2.83 -11.72 0.45
CA GLU A 87 3.31 -10.92 1.58
C GLU A 87 4.40 -9.94 1.12
N LEU A 88 4.20 -8.65 1.39
CA LEU A 88 5.06 -7.55 0.92
C LEU A 88 5.89 -6.89 2.03
N TYR A 89 6.12 -7.55 3.16
CA TYR A 89 6.95 -6.98 4.23
C TYR A 89 8.36 -6.60 3.74
N LYS A 90 8.94 -7.39 2.83
CA LYS A 90 10.26 -7.07 2.28
C LYS A 90 10.29 -5.71 1.57
N TRP A 91 9.22 -5.33 0.88
CA TRP A 91 9.12 -3.97 0.32
C TRP A 91 9.07 -2.92 1.43
N ALA A 92 8.27 -3.14 2.46
CA ALA A 92 8.17 -2.21 3.58
C ALA A 92 9.51 -2.04 4.32
N ASP A 93 10.22 -3.15 4.56
CA ASP A 93 11.55 -3.15 5.19
C ASP A 93 12.62 -2.49 4.29
N ASN A 94 12.38 -2.40 2.97
CA ASN A 94 13.22 -1.68 2.00
C ASN A 94 12.81 -0.21 1.76
N GLY A 95 11.96 0.34 2.61
CA GLY A 95 11.57 1.76 2.57
C GLY A 95 10.36 2.07 1.68
N VAL A 96 9.49 1.08 1.40
CA VAL A 96 8.22 1.31 0.72
C VAL A 96 7.10 1.40 1.74
N LEU A 97 6.49 2.58 1.90
CA LEU A 97 5.29 2.74 2.72
C LEU A 97 4.06 2.24 1.94
N LEU A 98 3.53 1.10 2.35
CA LEU A 98 2.35 0.46 1.78
C LEU A 98 1.10 0.84 2.58
N LEU A 99 0.55 2.04 2.34
CA LEU A 99 -0.49 2.66 3.16
C LEU A 99 -1.86 2.59 2.50
N ASN A 100 -2.85 2.01 3.19
CA ASN A 100 -4.26 2.20 2.82
C ASN A 100 -4.76 3.57 3.31
N THR A 101 -5.65 4.21 2.56
CA THR A 101 -6.29 5.47 2.98
C THR A 101 -7.34 5.25 4.06
N VAL A 102 -7.91 4.05 4.14
CA VAL A 102 -8.79 3.56 5.22
C VAL A 102 -8.11 2.34 5.85
N LEU A 103 -7.83 2.36 7.15
CA LEU A 103 -6.98 1.35 7.77
C LEU A 103 -7.72 0.11 8.30
N THR A 104 -9.04 0.15 8.33
CA THR A 104 -9.87 -0.98 8.79
C THR A 104 -11.07 -1.19 7.90
N VAL A 105 -11.61 -2.42 7.93
CA VAL A 105 -12.79 -2.81 7.15
C VAL A 105 -13.59 -3.86 7.92
N ARG A 106 -14.92 -3.92 7.72
CA ARG A 106 -15.74 -5.02 8.23
C ARG A 106 -15.59 -6.25 7.34
N ARG A 107 -15.62 -7.42 7.96
CA ARG A 107 -15.65 -8.71 7.26
C ARG A 107 -16.71 -8.72 6.15
N GLY A 108 -16.30 -9.12 4.94
CA GLY A 108 -17.18 -9.25 3.78
C GLY A 108 -17.76 -7.94 3.23
N GLN A 109 -17.34 -6.77 3.74
CA GLN A 109 -17.94 -5.48 3.38
C GLN A 109 -16.88 -4.45 2.97
N ALA A 110 -16.43 -4.52 1.73
CA ALA A 110 -15.51 -3.53 1.17
C ALA A 110 -16.03 -2.10 1.40
N ASN A 111 -15.12 -1.17 1.67
CA ASN A 111 -15.40 0.25 1.91
C ASN A 111 -16.31 0.55 3.15
N SER A 112 -16.58 -0.42 4.01
CA SER A 112 -17.50 -0.24 5.15
C SER A 112 -17.06 0.82 6.16
N HIS A 113 -15.77 1.15 6.22
CA HIS A 113 -15.22 2.19 7.09
C HIS A 113 -14.79 3.46 6.33
N LYS A 114 -15.09 3.55 5.04
CA LYS A 114 -14.87 4.79 4.27
C LYS A 114 -15.69 5.94 4.88
N GLY A 115 -15.06 7.12 5.04
CA GLY A 115 -15.69 8.29 5.65
C GLY A 115 -15.95 8.17 7.16
N LYS A 116 -15.27 7.24 7.84
CA LYS A 116 -15.39 7.06 9.30
C LYS A 116 -14.20 7.65 10.10
N GLY A 117 -13.37 8.49 9.45
CA GLY A 117 -12.32 9.24 10.09
C GLY A 117 -10.89 8.80 9.75
N TRP A 118 -10.69 7.61 9.18
CA TRP A 118 -9.35 7.14 8.81
C TRP A 118 -8.67 8.06 7.80
N GLU A 119 -9.44 8.61 6.85
CA GLU A 119 -8.92 9.48 5.81
C GLU A 119 -8.29 10.76 6.37
N ILE A 120 -8.81 11.30 7.48
CA ILE A 120 -8.23 12.47 8.16
C ILE A 120 -6.81 12.13 8.61
N PHE A 121 -6.64 11.01 9.29
CA PHE A 121 -5.34 10.55 9.78
C PHE A 121 -4.36 10.26 8.63
N THR A 122 -4.80 9.50 7.62
CA THR A 122 -3.92 9.10 6.51
C THR A 122 -3.57 10.27 5.59
N ASP A 123 -4.47 11.24 5.42
CA ASP A 123 -4.18 12.49 4.71
C ASP A 123 -3.13 13.33 5.45
N ASP A 124 -3.15 13.34 6.78
CA ASP A 124 -2.11 14.01 7.57
C ASP A 124 -0.77 13.29 7.51
N VAL A 125 -0.76 11.95 7.43
CA VAL A 125 0.47 11.19 7.15
C VAL A 125 1.05 11.60 5.79
N ILE A 126 0.23 11.69 4.73
CA ILE A 126 0.69 12.11 3.39
C ILE A 126 1.24 13.54 3.43
N LYS A 127 0.56 14.48 4.10
CA LYS A 127 1.04 15.86 4.27
C LYS A 127 2.39 15.91 5.00
N LYS A 128 2.55 15.10 6.06
CA LYS A 128 3.82 15.00 6.77
C LYS A 128 4.95 14.44 5.91
N LEU A 129 4.66 13.47 5.07
CA LEU A 129 5.63 12.97 4.09
C LEU A 129 5.99 14.05 3.05
N ASN A 130 5.00 14.84 2.62
CA ASN A 130 5.22 15.94 1.67
C ASN A 130 6.13 17.05 2.23
N GLU A 131 6.21 17.21 3.55
CA GLU A 131 7.10 18.21 4.20
C GLU A 131 8.58 17.79 4.17
N ARG A 132 8.91 16.55 3.80
CA ARG A 132 10.30 16.08 3.82
C ARG A 132 11.13 16.73 2.73
N GLU A 133 12.36 17.10 3.08
CA GLU A 133 13.35 17.61 2.12
C GLU A 133 13.95 16.49 1.26
N LYS A 134 14.16 15.29 1.87
CA LYS A 134 14.70 14.13 1.16
C LYS A 134 13.70 13.66 0.10
N PRO A 135 14.13 13.58 -1.18
CA PRO A 135 13.27 13.14 -2.27
C PRO A 135 12.67 11.75 -2.03
N MET A 136 11.43 11.56 -2.47
CA MET A 136 10.74 10.27 -2.49
C MET A 136 9.78 10.18 -3.66
N VAL A 137 9.26 8.99 -3.91
CA VAL A 137 8.36 8.71 -5.02
C VAL A 137 6.98 8.29 -4.50
N PHE A 138 5.92 8.92 -4.99
CA PHE A 138 4.54 8.50 -4.72
C PHE A 138 3.98 7.76 -5.93
N LEU A 139 3.58 6.51 -5.74
CA LEU A 139 2.95 5.67 -6.76
C LEU A 139 1.44 5.65 -6.49
N LEU A 140 0.68 6.38 -7.30
CA LEU A 140 -0.75 6.60 -7.12
C LEU A 140 -1.54 5.81 -8.16
N TRP A 141 -2.08 4.67 -7.77
CA TRP A 141 -2.80 3.75 -8.65
C TRP A 141 -4.32 3.83 -8.44
N GLY A 142 -5.02 4.29 -9.47
CA GLY A 142 -6.48 4.46 -9.49
C GLY A 142 -6.96 5.78 -8.93
N ALA A 143 -8.25 6.06 -9.10
CA ALA A 143 -8.84 7.36 -8.79
C ALA A 143 -8.71 7.76 -7.31
N ASN A 144 -8.89 6.79 -6.37
CA ASN A 144 -8.79 7.06 -4.94
C ASN A 144 -7.38 7.52 -4.55
N ALA A 145 -6.33 6.80 -4.98
CA ALA A 145 -4.95 7.18 -4.71
C ALA A 145 -4.59 8.50 -5.39
N ARG A 146 -4.97 8.68 -6.67
CA ARG A 146 -4.71 9.92 -7.43
C ARG A 146 -5.37 11.15 -6.82
N SER A 147 -6.52 11.03 -6.14
CA SER A 147 -7.14 12.15 -5.43
C SER A 147 -6.26 12.74 -4.33
N LYS A 148 -5.30 11.96 -3.81
CA LYS A 148 -4.36 12.40 -2.78
C LYS A 148 -3.20 13.24 -3.31
N LYS A 149 -3.01 13.30 -4.62
CA LYS A 149 -2.00 14.16 -5.28
C LYS A 149 -2.10 15.63 -4.84
N GLN A 150 -3.29 16.13 -4.52
CA GLN A 150 -3.51 17.48 -4.03
C GLN A 150 -2.71 17.81 -2.76
N PHE A 151 -2.30 16.82 -1.97
CA PHE A 151 -1.50 16.99 -0.76
C PHE A 151 0.01 16.86 -1.02
N ILE A 152 0.41 16.49 -2.24
CA ILE A 152 1.81 16.28 -2.63
C ILE A 152 2.24 17.44 -3.51
N THR A 153 2.66 18.52 -2.88
CA THR A 153 2.99 19.80 -3.55
C THR A 153 4.48 20.10 -3.56
N ASN A 154 5.28 19.37 -2.78
CA ASN A 154 6.71 19.56 -2.71
C ASN A 154 7.39 19.11 -4.01
N PRO A 155 8.08 19.99 -4.74
CA PRO A 155 8.72 19.70 -6.02
C PRO A 155 9.88 18.70 -5.92
N ASN A 156 10.39 18.43 -4.72
CA ASN A 156 11.44 17.43 -4.50
C ASN A 156 10.92 16.00 -4.68
N HIS A 157 9.61 15.79 -4.66
CA HIS A 157 9.02 14.46 -4.76
C HIS A 157 8.53 14.17 -6.18
N LEU A 158 8.66 12.92 -6.59
CA LEU A 158 8.08 12.45 -7.86
C LEU A 158 6.70 11.82 -7.60
N VAL A 159 5.71 12.21 -8.39
CA VAL A 159 4.38 11.59 -8.39
C VAL A 159 4.18 10.81 -9.69
N LEU A 160 3.98 9.51 -9.59
CA LEU A 160 3.68 8.61 -10.70
C LEU A 160 2.23 8.15 -10.61
N GLU A 161 1.45 8.40 -11.65
CA GLU A 161 0.03 8.09 -11.71
C GLU A 161 -0.28 7.02 -12.75
N ALA A 162 -1.11 6.02 -12.38
CA ALA A 162 -1.60 5.00 -13.30
C ALA A 162 -3.05 4.60 -12.97
N ALA A 163 -3.64 3.76 -13.83
CA ALA A 163 -4.89 3.09 -13.50
C ALA A 163 -4.69 2.13 -12.32
N HIS A 164 -5.79 1.70 -11.68
CA HIS A 164 -5.72 0.73 -10.59
C HIS A 164 -5.33 -0.66 -11.13
N PRO A 165 -4.51 -1.45 -10.41
CA PRO A 165 -4.07 -2.78 -10.85
C PRO A 165 -5.17 -3.85 -10.85
N SER A 166 -6.42 -3.54 -10.49
CA SER A 166 -7.52 -4.50 -10.54
C SER A 166 -7.76 -5.03 -11.97
N PRO A 167 -8.25 -6.26 -12.14
CA PRO A 167 -8.57 -6.82 -13.46
C PRO A 167 -9.50 -5.92 -14.29
N LEU A 168 -10.35 -5.13 -13.63
CA LEU A 168 -11.32 -4.23 -14.30
C LEU A 168 -10.65 -3.00 -14.93
N SER A 169 -9.44 -2.64 -14.54
CA SER A 169 -8.81 -1.37 -14.94
C SER A 169 -7.34 -1.48 -15.32
N ALA A 170 -6.67 -2.59 -15.06
CA ALA A 170 -5.23 -2.70 -15.28
C ALA A 170 -4.82 -2.45 -16.75
N TYR A 171 -5.64 -2.84 -17.70
CA TYR A 171 -5.41 -2.59 -19.14
C TYR A 171 -5.60 -1.12 -19.55
N ASN A 172 -6.19 -0.29 -18.68
CA ASN A 172 -6.43 1.13 -18.94
C ASN A 172 -5.24 2.02 -18.52
N GLY A 173 -4.02 1.46 -18.52
CA GLY A 173 -2.78 2.20 -18.26
C GLY A 173 -2.05 1.86 -16.96
N PHE A 174 -2.35 0.71 -16.31
CA PHE A 174 -1.48 0.16 -15.28
C PHE A 174 -0.37 -0.68 -15.92
N PHE A 175 -0.74 -1.63 -16.80
CA PHE A 175 0.26 -2.39 -17.54
C PHE A 175 1.06 -1.48 -18.48
N GLY A 176 2.38 -1.57 -18.40
CA GLY A 176 3.31 -0.73 -19.13
C GLY A 176 3.57 0.64 -18.49
N CYS A 177 3.07 0.92 -17.28
CA CYS A 177 3.33 2.18 -16.58
C CYS A 177 4.79 2.34 -16.16
N ARG A 178 5.51 1.22 -15.94
CA ARG A 178 6.93 1.17 -15.59
C ARG A 178 7.26 1.97 -14.33
N HIS A 179 6.40 1.91 -13.34
CA HIS A 179 6.56 2.72 -12.13
C HIS A 179 7.74 2.24 -11.27
N PHE A 180 8.10 0.96 -11.31
CA PHE A 180 9.20 0.40 -10.51
C PHE A 180 10.56 0.89 -11.02
N SER A 181 10.80 0.79 -12.32
CA SER A 181 12.04 1.31 -12.94
C SER A 181 12.12 2.84 -12.87
N LYS A 182 11.02 3.56 -13.11
CA LYS A 182 10.97 5.02 -12.97
C LYS A 182 11.24 5.48 -11.53
N CYS A 183 10.70 4.76 -10.54
CA CYS A 183 10.98 5.02 -9.13
C CYS A 183 12.47 4.90 -8.84
N ASN A 184 13.09 3.80 -9.24
CA ASN A 184 14.50 3.57 -8.98
C ASN A 184 15.40 4.58 -9.73
N ALA A 185 15.11 4.87 -10.99
CA ALA A 185 15.84 5.88 -11.75
C ALA A 185 15.79 7.27 -11.09
N PHE A 186 14.62 7.66 -10.54
CA PHE A 186 14.51 8.91 -9.81
C PHE A 186 15.32 8.91 -8.52
N LEU A 187 15.27 7.85 -7.73
CA LEU A 187 16.03 7.73 -6.49
C LEU A 187 17.54 7.78 -6.75
N GLU A 188 18.03 7.03 -7.74
CA GLU A 188 19.45 7.01 -8.16
C GLU A 188 19.91 8.40 -8.62
N ALA A 189 19.10 9.11 -9.41
CA ALA A 189 19.42 10.47 -9.86
C ALA A 189 19.57 11.47 -8.71
N HIS A 190 19.00 11.16 -7.54
CA HIS A 190 19.12 11.97 -6.32
C HIS A 190 20.10 11.39 -5.29
N GLY A 191 20.92 10.42 -5.68
CA GLY A 191 21.89 9.78 -4.77
C GLY A 191 21.26 8.95 -3.65
N ILE A 192 20.04 8.48 -3.84
CA ILE A 192 19.33 7.63 -2.90
C ILE A 192 19.37 6.18 -3.42
N GLU A 193 19.70 5.25 -2.52
CA GLU A 193 19.71 3.83 -2.86
C GLU A 193 18.34 3.39 -3.40
N PRO A 194 18.28 2.72 -4.55
CA PRO A 194 17.02 2.27 -5.14
C PRO A 194 16.30 1.27 -4.25
N VAL A 195 15.01 1.09 -4.49
CA VAL A 195 14.21 0.06 -3.81
C VAL A 195 14.55 -1.30 -4.41
N ASP A 196 14.82 -2.28 -3.55
CA ASP A 196 14.83 -3.69 -3.96
C ASP A 196 13.38 -4.19 -4.06
N TRP A 197 12.87 -4.27 -5.28
CA TRP A 197 11.50 -4.71 -5.55
C TRP A 197 11.32 -6.23 -5.55
N ARG A 198 12.39 -7.02 -5.33
CA ARG A 198 12.26 -8.48 -5.14
C ARG A 198 11.48 -8.76 -3.86
N ILE A 199 10.69 -9.84 -3.89
CA ILE A 199 9.81 -10.21 -2.75
C ILE A 199 10.43 -11.34 -1.92
N GLU A 200 11.39 -12.05 -2.49
CA GLU A 200 12.17 -13.10 -1.83
C GLU A 200 13.67 -12.77 -1.82
#